data_1d8e2cc36d5054ef30353aed88c4bf61
#
_entry.id   1d8e2cc36d5054ef30353aed88c4bf61
#
_cell.length_a   1.000
_cell.length_b   1.000
_cell.length_c   1.000
_cell.angle_alpha   90.00
_cell.angle_beta   90.00
_cell.angle_gamma   90.00
#
_symmetry.space_group_name_H-M   'P 1'
#
loop_
_entity.id
_entity.type
_entity.pdbx_description
1 polymer ?
#
loop_
_entity_poly.entity_id
_entity_poly.type
_entity_poly.pdbx_seq_one_letter_code
_entity_poly.pdbx_strand_id
1 'polypeptide(L)'
;MPEITPPPLTPAQVACLEGLLKSGFQFVTFEQFARYPGVEKAGFVALLDISGDKVRQFGSVGYHLGSGIGVLIERPGGKAFVWKNDSMPATPGLLAAYEGVKKELAGLLTESVKQ
;
A
#
# COMPACT_ATOMS: atom_id res chain seq x y z
N MET A 1 -16.48 -29.66 -4.04
CA MET A 1 -15.15 -29.22 -4.32
C MET A 1 -14.57 -28.51 -3.09
N PRO A 2 -13.42 -28.91 -2.69
CA PRO A 2 -12.84 -28.29 -1.52
C PRO A 2 -12.40 -26.86 -1.85
N GLU A 3 -12.68 -25.99 -0.94
CA GLU A 3 -12.20 -24.64 -1.05
C GLU A 3 -10.75 -24.56 -0.67
N ILE A 4 -10.02 -23.75 -1.43
CA ILE A 4 -8.66 -23.46 -1.05
C ILE A 4 -8.70 -22.36 -0.02
N THR A 5 -8.49 -22.75 1.21
CA THR A 5 -8.48 -21.81 2.31
C THR A 5 -7.05 -21.36 2.55
N PRO A 6 -6.78 -20.06 2.56
CA PRO A 6 -5.42 -19.61 2.87
C PRO A 6 -5.06 -20.02 4.30
N PRO A 7 -3.76 -20.24 4.56
CA PRO A 7 -3.34 -20.56 5.92
C PRO A 7 -3.76 -19.45 6.87
N PRO A 8 -4.07 -19.79 8.11
CA PRO A 8 -4.41 -18.76 9.06
C PRO A 8 -3.23 -17.81 9.30
N LEU A 9 -3.55 -16.58 9.58
CA LEU A 9 -2.54 -15.59 9.87
C LEU A 9 -1.88 -15.91 11.21
N THR A 10 -0.58 -15.64 11.29
CA THR A 10 0.12 -15.80 12.57
C THR A 10 -0.24 -14.64 13.49
N PRO A 11 -0.05 -14.81 14.81
CA PRO A 11 -0.29 -13.69 15.73
C PRO A 11 0.51 -12.44 15.37
N ALA A 12 1.74 -12.60 14.87
CA ALA A 12 2.54 -11.45 14.46
C ALA A 12 1.90 -10.74 13.28
N GLN A 13 1.39 -11.49 12.32
CA GLN A 13 0.71 -10.90 11.16
C GLN A 13 -0.56 -10.18 11.58
N VAL A 14 -1.35 -10.80 12.44
CA VAL A 14 -2.59 -10.19 12.93
C VAL A 14 -2.29 -8.88 13.65
N ALA A 15 -1.28 -8.87 14.52
CA ALA A 15 -0.92 -7.67 15.26
C ALA A 15 -0.50 -6.55 14.31
N CYS A 16 0.26 -6.90 13.26
CA CYS A 16 0.70 -5.92 12.28
C CYS A 16 -0.50 -5.32 11.53
N LEU A 17 -1.42 -6.18 11.08
CA LEU A 17 -2.58 -5.71 10.34
C LEU A 17 -3.50 -4.87 11.22
N GLU A 18 -3.67 -5.25 12.48
CA GLU A 18 -4.45 -4.45 13.42
C GLU A 18 -3.82 -3.09 13.65
N GLY A 19 -2.49 -3.05 13.72
CA GLY A 19 -1.78 -1.79 13.86
C GLY A 19 -2.04 -0.85 12.69
N LEU A 20 -2.09 -1.41 11.48
CA LEU A 20 -2.42 -0.62 10.30
C LEU A 20 -3.83 -0.03 10.40
N LEU A 21 -4.80 -0.86 10.80
CA LEU A 21 -6.18 -0.37 10.94
C LEU A 21 -6.27 0.71 12.00
N LYS A 22 -5.59 0.54 13.12
CA LYS A 22 -5.62 1.54 14.19
C LYS A 22 -4.98 2.85 13.77
N SER A 23 -4.05 2.80 12.82
CA SER A 23 -3.39 3.99 12.33
C SER A 23 -4.18 4.69 11.22
N GLY A 24 -5.35 4.17 10.87
CA GLY A 24 -6.20 4.82 9.89
C GLY A 24 -6.11 4.24 8.49
N PHE A 25 -5.33 3.19 8.30
CA PHE A 25 -5.29 2.51 7.01
C PHE A 25 -6.53 1.64 6.85
N GLN A 26 -7.00 1.51 5.61
CA GLN A 26 -8.12 0.65 5.28
C GLN A 26 -7.66 -0.38 4.27
N PHE A 27 -8.24 -1.57 4.33
CA PHE A 27 -7.89 -2.61 3.36
C PHE A 27 -8.65 -2.40 2.07
N VAL A 28 -7.95 -2.56 0.95
CA VAL A 28 -8.53 -2.45 -0.38
C VAL A 28 -7.98 -3.60 -1.22
N THR A 29 -8.69 -3.94 -2.30
CA THR A 29 -8.24 -4.98 -3.21
C THR A 29 -8.27 -4.45 -4.63
N PHE A 30 -7.37 -4.98 -5.45
CA PHE A 30 -7.28 -4.63 -6.87
C PHE A 30 -7.29 -5.90 -7.69
N GLU A 31 -8.04 -5.90 -8.77
CA GLU A 31 -8.11 -7.08 -9.64
C GLU A 31 -6.74 -7.48 -10.17
N GLN A 32 -5.93 -6.49 -10.53
CA GLN A 32 -4.61 -6.74 -11.08
C GLN A 32 -3.68 -7.39 -10.07
N PHE A 33 -3.98 -7.23 -8.79
CA PHE A 33 -3.12 -7.71 -7.73
C PHE A 33 -3.92 -8.52 -6.73
N ALA A 34 -4.68 -9.49 -7.23
CA ALA A 34 -5.58 -10.27 -6.38
C ALA A 34 -4.83 -11.02 -5.26
N ARG A 35 -3.55 -11.31 -5.47
CA ARG A 35 -2.75 -12.03 -4.47
C ARG A 35 -2.17 -11.13 -3.39
N TYR A 36 -2.23 -9.82 -3.59
CA TYR A 36 -1.61 -8.87 -2.68
C TYR A 36 -2.67 -7.89 -2.19
N PRO A 37 -3.15 -8.07 -0.97
CA PRO A 37 -4.08 -7.07 -0.44
C PRO A 37 -3.41 -5.72 -0.31
N GLY A 38 -4.20 -4.67 -0.44
CA GLY A 38 -3.69 -3.32 -0.33
C GLY A 38 -4.15 -2.66 0.94
N VAL A 39 -3.43 -1.62 1.34
CA VAL A 39 -3.87 -0.74 2.41
C VAL A 39 -3.83 0.68 1.89
N GLU A 40 -4.81 1.47 2.28
CA GLU A 40 -4.97 2.83 1.77
C GLU A 40 -5.16 3.80 2.93
N LYS A 41 -4.49 4.95 2.83
CA LYS A 41 -4.69 6.04 3.76
C LYS A 41 -4.50 7.35 3.02
N ALA A 42 -5.46 8.26 3.16
CA ALA A 42 -5.40 9.58 2.51
C ALA A 42 -5.25 9.47 0.99
N GLY A 43 -5.75 8.41 0.39
CA GLY A 43 -5.65 8.19 -1.05
C GLY A 43 -4.40 7.47 -1.49
N PHE A 44 -3.44 7.26 -0.59
CA PHE A 44 -2.21 6.54 -0.93
C PHE A 44 -2.36 5.07 -0.60
N VAL A 45 -1.89 4.22 -1.50
CA VAL A 45 -2.10 2.78 -1.44
C VAL A 45 -0.77 2.06 -1.51
N ALA A 46 -0.64 1.01 -0.70
CA ALA A 46 0.49 0.10 -0.80
C ALA A 46 -0.04 -1.33 -0.81
N LEU A 47 0.61 -2.18 -1.59
CA LEU A 47 0.28 -3.60 -1.60
C LEU A 47 1.10 -4.32 -0.54
N LEU A 48 0.54 -5.39 -0.01
CA LEU A 48 1.18 -6.15 1.04
C LEU A 48 1.45 -7.58 0.57
N ASP A 49 2.62 -8.07 0.92
CA ASP A 49 2.97 -9.48 0.76
C ASP A 49 2.91 -10.11 2.14
N ILE A 50 1.89 -10.92 2.37
CA ILE A 50 1.67 -11.57 3.66
C ILE A 50 2.12 -13.00 3.52
N SER A 51 3.31 -13.30 4.04
CA SER A 51 3.87 -14.64 3.91
C SER A 51 4.73 -14.96 5.13
N GLY A 52 4.78 -16.25 5.46
CA GLY A 52 5.50 -16.69 6.65
C GLY A 52 4.93 -16.02 7.88
N ASP A 53 5.77 -15.37 8.65
CA ASP A 53 5.35 -14.60 9.84
C ASP A 53 5.30 -13.12 9.59
N LYS A 54 5.46 -12.68 8.34
CA LYS A 54 5.74 -11.29 8.07
C LYS A 54 4.67 -10.66 7.20
N VAL A 55 4.56 -9.35 7.33
CA VAL A 55 3.76 -8.52 6.43
C VAL A 55 4.74 -7.50 5.86
N ARG A 56 4.98 -7.57 4.56
CA ARG A 56 5.93 -6.70 3.89
C ARG A 56 5.22 -5.87 2.84
N GLN A 57 5.82 -4.74 2.52
CA GLN A 57 5.33 -3.94 1.42
C GLN A 57 5.79 -4.57 0.11
N PHE A 58 4.84 -4.73 -0.81
CA PHE A 58 5.15 -5.23 -2.15
C PHE A 58 5.10 -4.04 -3.10
N GLY A 59 6.24 -3.69 -3.66
CA GLY A 59 6.33 -2.55 -4.56
C GLY A 59 6.35 -1.22 -3.83
N SER A 60 6.02 -0.18 -4.52
CA SER A 60 6.05 1.19 -3.99
C SER A 60 4.67 1.66 -3.60
N VAL A 61 4.63 2.67 -2.73
CA VAL A 61 3.38 3.35 -2.43
C VAL A 61 2.97 4.16 -3.66
N GLY A 62 1.70 4.12 -4.00
CA GLY A 62 1.15 4.92 -5.07
C GLY A 62 -0.12 5.61 -4.64
N TYR A 63 -0.77 6.27 -5.58
CA TYR A 63 -2.02 6.97 -5.32
C TYR A 63 -3.17 6.22 -5.97
N HIS A 64 -4.29 6.09 -5.26
CA HIS A 64 -5.44 5.34 -5.78
C HIS A 64 -6.11 6.16 -6.89
N LEU A 65 -5.95 5.71 -8.13
CA LEU A 65 -6.53 6.35 -9.30
C LEU A 65 -7.44 5.36 -10.01
N GLY A 66 -8.71 5.71 -10.12
CA GLY A 66 -9.66 4.84 -10.78
C GLY A 66 -9.67 3.46 -10.14
N SER A 67 -9.38 2.44 -10.92
CA SER A 67 -9.37 1.06 -10.43
C SER A 67 -7.97 0.54 -10.19
N GLY A 68 -6.96 1.41 -10.14
CA GLY A 68 -5.58 0.97 -10.01
C GLY A 68 -4.76 1.89 -9.12
N ILE A 69 -3.47 1.68 -9.17
CA ILE A 69 -2.52 2.40 -8.33
C ILE A 69 -1.65 3.28 -9.23
N GLY A 70 -1.78 4.59 -9.08
CA GLY A 70 -0.98 5.53 -9.84
C GLY A 70 0.44 5.57 -9.32
N VAL A 71 1.39 5.44 -10.24
CA VAL A 71 2.82 5.45 -9.93
C VAL A 71 3.33 6.87 -10.04
N LEU A 72 4.16 7.26 -9.09
CA LEU A 72 4.76 8.59 -9.13
C LEU A 72 5.83 8.63 -10.21
N ILE A 73 5.64 9.52 -11.16
CA ILE A 73 6.63 9.72 -12.23
C ILE A 73 6.98 11.19 -12.32
N GLU A 74 8.12 11.44 -12.91
CA GLU A 74 8.58 12.79 -13.19
C GLU A 74 8.42 13.05 -14.68
N ARG A 75 7.91 14.24 -15.02
CA ARG A 75 7.72 14.61 -16.42
C ARG A 75 7.86 16.12 -16.56
N PRO A 76 7.91 16.63 -17.79
CA PRO A 76 8.01 18.07 -17.96
C PRO A 76 6.90 18.79 -17.22
N GLY A 77 7.25 19.79 -16.46
CA GLY A 77 6.27 20.53 -15.68
C GLY A 77 6.08 20.02 -14.27
N GLY A 78 6.69 18.87 -13.89
CA GLY A 78 6.61 18.40 -12.52
C GLY A 78 6.30 16.92 -12.40
N LYS A 79 5.99 16.51 -11.18
CA LYS A 79 5.72 15.10 -10.89
C LYS A 79 4.22 14.85 -10.89
N ALA A 80 3.84 13.62 -11.18
CA ALA A 80 2.45 13.21 -11.16
C ALA A 80 2.33 11.74 -10.87
N PHE A 81 1.19 11.34 -10.29
CA PHE A 81 0.83 9.93 -10.16
C PHE A 81 0.02 9.55 -11.38
N VAL A 82 0.38 8.45 -12.02
CA VAL A 82 -0.20 8.05 -13.29
C VAL A 82 -0.62 6.59 -13.27
N TRP A 83 -1.85 6.34 -13.73
CA TRP A 83 -2.39 4.98 -13.93
C TRP A 83 -3.17 5.01 -15.23
N LYS A 84 -2.63 4.32 -16.26
CA LYS A 84 -3.25 4.29 -17.58
C LYS A 84 -3.50 5.71 -18.08
N ASN A 85 -4.76 6.07 -18.33
CA ASN A 85 -5.10 7.40 -18.83
C ASN A 85 -5.38 8.40 -17.72
N ASP A 86 -5.35 7.95 -16.47
CA ASP A 86 -5.61 8.82 -15.35
C ASP A 86 -4.31 9.39 -14.80
N SER A 87 -4.36 10.62 -14.34
CA SER A 87 -3.19 11.22 -13.72
C SER A 87 -3.63 12.23 -12.68
N MET A 88 -2.77 12.42 -11.69
CA MET A 88 -3.01 13.37 -10.62
C MET A 88 -1.72 14.15 -10.40
N PRO A 89 -1.73 15.48 -10.57
CA PRO A 89 -0.51 16.25 -10.31
C PRO A 89 -0.06 16.07 -8.87
N ALA A 90 1.25 15.85 -8.70
CA ALA A 90 1.81 15.67 -7.38
C ALA A 90 2.23 17.03 -6.84
N THR A 91 1.27 17.74 -6.23
CA THR A 91 1.53 19.03 -5.63
C THR A 91 2.47 18.89 -4.44
N PRO A 92 3.11 19.98 -3.99
CA PRO A 92 3.97 19.90 -2.80
C PRO A 92 3.24 19.34 -1.57
N GLY A 93 1.98 19.71 -1.37
CA GLY A 93 1.20 19.17 -0.26
C GLY A 93 0.95 17.68 -0.41
N LEU A 94 0.65 17.24 -1.64
CA LEU A 94 0.42 15.83 -1.90
C LEU A 94 1.71 15.03 -1.71
N LEU A 95 2.84 15.57 -2.15
CA LEU A 95 4.12 14.89 -1.96
C LEU A 95 4.50 14.78 -0.49
N ALA A 96 4.19 15.80 0.31
CA ALA A 96 4.44 15.74 1.75
C ALA A 96 3.61 14.64 2.39
N ALA A 97 2.33 14.54 1.99
CA ALA A 97 1.46 13.47 2.49
C ALA A 97 1.96 12.10 2.06
N TYR A 98 2.43 11.99 0.83
CA TYR A 98 3.01 10.76 0.31
C TYR A 98 4.19 10.29 1.16
N GLU A 99 5.12 11.20 1.46
CA GLU A 99 6.27 10.84 2.30
C GLU A 99 5.84 10.46 3.71
N GLY A 100 4.84 11.14 4.24
CA GLY A 100 4.32 10.81 5.56
C GLY A 100 3.72 9.42 5.63
N VAL A 101 2.92 9.06 4.62
CA VAL A 101 2.31 7.74 4.56
C VAL A 101 3.39 6.67 4.40
N LYS A 102 4.39 6.92 3.56
CA LYS A 102 5.49 5.97 3.39
C LYS A 102 6.21 5.71 4.71
N LYS A 103 6.51 6.76 5.46
CA LYS A 103 7.19 6.62 6.74
C LYS A 103 6.34 5.87 7.76
N GLU A 104 5.07 6.24 7.82
CA GLU A 104 4.17 5.60 8.76
C GLU A 104 4.03 4.12 8.46
N LEU A 105 3.84 3.78 7.19
CA LEU A 105 3.70 2.40 6.77
C LEU A 105 4.96 1.60 7.09
N ALA A 106 6.13 2.16 6.79
CA ALA A 106 7.38 1.48 7.07
C ALA A 106 7.53 1.16 8.56
N GLY A 107 7.06 2.05 9.41
CA GLY A 107 7.15 1.83 10.85
C GLY A 107 6.16 0.79 11.37
N LEU A 108 5.12 0.48 10.60
CA LEU A 108 4.10 -0.47 11.02
C LEU A 108 4.31 -1.88 10.50
N LEU A 109 5.12 -2.04 9.46
CA LEU A 109 5.30 -3.35 8.84
C LEU A 109 6.42 -4.14 9.52
N THR A 110 6.31 -5.47 9.48
CA THR A 110 7.28 -6.34 10.12
C THR A 110 8.68 -6.20 9.54
N GLU A 111 8.77 -5.89 8.27
CA GLU A 111 10.06 -5.76 7.59
C GLU A 111 10.61 -4.36 7.62
N SER A 112 10.00 -3.48 8.35
CA SER A 112 10.39 -2.09 8.39
C SER A 112 11.70 -1.87 9.13
N VAL A 113 12.14 -2.85 9.82
CA VAL A 113 13.35 -2.70 10.61
C VAL A 113 14.54 -2.80 9.72
N LYS A 114 15.06 -2.60 9.84
CA LYS A 114 16.06 -2.92 9.53
C LYS A 114 16.78 -3.06 9.48
N GLN A 115 16.97 -3.17 9.58
CA GLN A 115 17.57 -3.42 9.73
C GLN A 115 18.16 -3.31 9.58
#